data_f9a4ab1b73be60997503e881bc190a22
#
_entry.id   f9a4ab1b73be60997503e881bc190a22
#
_cell.length_a   1.000
_cell.length_b   1.000
_cell.length_c   1.000
_cell.angle_alpha   90.00
_cell.angle_beta   90.00
_cell.angle_gamma   90.00
#
_symmetry.space_group_name_H-M   'P 1'
#
loop_
_entity.id
_entity.type
_entity.pdbx_description
1 polymer ?
#
loop_
_entity_poly.entity_id
_entity_poly.type
_entity_poly.pdbx_seq_one_letter_code
_entity_poly.pdbx_strand_id
1 'polypeptide(L)' 'MHGYGHDKAKVIARLRRIEGQVHAITQMVEDDKYCIDVLTQISASNSALKSVALILLDDHLNH' A
#
# COMPACT_ATOMS: atom_id res chain seq x y z
N MET A 1 3.75 15.93 -13.47
CA MET A 1 3.11 15.60 -12.20
C MET A 1 3.97 16.06 -11.05
N HIS A 2 3.37 16.73 -10.12
CA HIS A 2 4.10 17.44 -9.09
C HIS A 2 3.83 16.95 -7.67
N GLY A 3 3.02 15.96 -7.51
CA GLY A 3 2.60 15.50 -6.20
C GLY A 3 3.56 14.57 -5.48
N TYR A 4 4.69 14.20 -6.09
CA TYR A 4 5.60 13.26 -5.45
C TYR A 4 7.09 13.61 -5.67
N GLY A 5 7.40 14.88 -5.91
CA GLY A 5 8.75 15.33 -6.27
C GLY A 5 9.88 14.74 -5.42
N HIS A 6 9.98 15.16 -4.16
CA HIS A 6 11.05 14.71 -3.26
C HIS A 6 10.89 13.28 -2.81
N ASP A 7 9.65 12.80 -2.74
CA ASP A 7 9.32 11.52 -2.12
C ASP A 7 9.11 10.40 -3.14
N LYS A 8 9.44 10.64 -4.40
CA LYS A 8 9.18 9.67 -5.45
C LYS A 8 9.74 8.29 -5.12
N ALA A 9 11.02 8.21 -4.74
CA ALA A 9 11.65 6.92 -4.43
C ALA A 9 11.00 6.25 -3.22
N LYS A 10 10.65 7.05 -2.22
CA LYS A 10 9.97 6.56 -1.01
C LYS A 10 8.59 6.03 -1.34
N VAL A 11 7.85 6.75 -2.16
CA VAL A 11 6.50 6.33 -2.59
C VAL A 11 6.59 5.01 -3.36
N ILE A 12 7.51 4.92 -4.30
CA ILE A 12 7.68 3.69 -5.10
C ILE A 12 8.05 2.51 -4.19
N ALA A 13 8.97 2.71 -3.25
CA ALA A 13 9.36 1.64 -2.33
C ALA A 13 8.17 1.14 -1.50
N ARG A 14 7.33 2.06 -1.02
CA ARG A 14 6.13 1.69 -0.26
C ARG A 14 5.13 0.95 -1.13
N LEU A 15 4.92 1.40 -2.36
CA LEU A 15 4.00 0.73 -3.29
C LEU A 15 4.48 -0.68 -3.63
N ARG A 16 5.79 -0.88 -3.83
CA ARG A 16 6.31 -2.21 -4.08
C ARG A 16 6.11 -3.14 -2.89
N ARG A 17 6.23 -2.63 -1.68
CA ARG A 17 5.93 -3.41 -0.49
C ARG A 17 4.45 -3.81 -0.47
N ILE A 18 3.57 -2.89 -0.83
CA ILE A 18 2.13 -3.16 -0.89
C ILE A 18 1.83 -4.18 -1.98
N GLU A 19 2.50 -4.11 -3.14
CA GLU A 19 2.37 -5.14 -4.18
C GLU A 19 2.69 -6.52 -3.61
N GLY A 20 3.77 -6.63 -2.82
CA GLY A 20 4.13 -7.88 -2.17
C GLY A 20 3.08 -8.36 -1.19
N GLN A 21 2.48 -7.44 -0.42
CA GLN A 21 1.40 -7.77 0.50
C GLN A 21 0.16 -8.29 -0.23
N VAL A 22 -0.19 -7.64 -1.35
CA VAL A 22 -1.34 -8.08 -2.16
C VAL A 22 -1.07 -9.47 -2.75
N HIS A 23 0.16 -9.71 -3.22
CA HIS A 23 0.54 -11.04 -3.72
C HIS A 23 0.37 -12.10 -2.63
N ALA A 24 0.82 -11.80 -1.41
CA ALA A 24 0.68 -12.71 -0.28
C ALA A 24 -0.80 -12.98 0.05
N ILE A 25 -1.64 -11.94 -0.02
CA ILE A 25 -3.08 -12.09 0.20
C ILE A 25 -3.69 -13.04 -0.85
N THR A 26 -3.29 -12.87 -2.11
CA THR A 26 -3.76 -13.76 -3.18
C THR A 26 -3.41 -15.22 -2.87
N GLN A 27 -2.18 -15.46 -2.42
CA GLN A 27 -1.75 -16.81 -2.04
C GLN A 27 -2.54 -17.34 -0.85
N MET A 28 -2.85 -16.50 0.13
CA MET A 28 -3.67 -16.91 1.28
C MET A 28 -5.04 -17.38 0.82
N VAL A 29 -5.66 -16.67 -0.12
CA VAL A 29 -6.96 -17.07 -0.65
C VAL A 29 -6.85 -18.37 -1.44
N GLU A 30 -5.81 -18.50 -2.26
CA GLU A 30 -5.57 -19.73 -3.02
C GLU A 30 -5.39 -20.94 -2.10
N ASP A 31 -4.76 -20.73 -0.94
CA ASP A 31 -4.48 -21.78 0.04
C ASP A 31 -5.60 -21.97 1.04
N ASP A 32 -6.74 -21.32 0.83
CA ASP A 32 -7.93 -21.43 1.70
C ASP A 32 -7.62 -21.07 3.16
N LYS A 33 -6.79 -20.05 3.37
CA LYS A 33 -6.49 -19.59 4.73
C LYS A 33 -7.74 -19.02 5.39
N TYR A 34 -7.72 -19.00 6.72
CA TYR A 34 -8.84 -18.52 7.50
C TYR A 34 -9.24 -17.09 7.11
N CYS A 35 -10.53 -16.90 6.86
CA CYS A 35 -11.08 -15.66 6.34
C CYS A 35 -10.69 -14.42 7.15
N ILE A 36 -10.71 -14.52 8.49
CA ILE A 36 -10.37 -13.40 9.35
C ILE A 36 -8.91 -13.00 9.18
N ASP A 37 -8.01 -13.98 8.99
CA ASP A 37 -6.60 -13.68 8.76
C ASP A 37 -6.40 -12.94 7.43
N VAL A 38 -7.15 -13.34 6.40
CA VAL A 38 -7.11 -12.67 5.10
C VAL A 38 -7.61 -11.24 5.24
N LEU A 39 -8.73 -11.03 5.92
CA LEU A 39 -9.29 -9.70 6.14
C LEU A 39 -8.34 -8.79 6.92
N THR A 40 -7.62 -9.35 7.89
CA THR A 40 -6.61 -8.60 8.65
C THR A 40 -5.50 -8.10 7.74
N GLN A 41 -5.04 -8.94 6.82
CA GLN A 41 -4.00 -8.55 5.86
C GLN A 41 -4.51 -7.50 4.87
N ILE A 42 -5.75 -7.61 4.43
CA ILE A 42 -6.38 -6.61 3.57
C ILE A 42 -6.44 -5.25 4.28
N SER A 43 -6.84 -5.26 5.55
CA SER A 43 -6.90 -4.04 6.35
C SER A 43 -5.53 -3.38 6.47
N ALA A 44 -4.47 -4.17 6.68
CA ALA A 44 -3.11 -3.66 6.75
C ALA A 44 -2.68 -3.03 5.41
N SER A 45 -3.01 -3.67 4.28
CA SER A 45 -2.68 -3.13 2.95
C SER A 45 -3.45 -1.84 2.67
N ASN A 46 -4.72 -1.77 3.07
CA ASN A 46 -5.51 -0.55 2.93
C ASN A 46 -4.91 0.60 3.72
N SER A 47 -4.45 0.34 4.95
CA SER A 47 -3.81 1.37 5.78
C SER A 47 -2.51 1.85 5.15
N ALA A 48 -1.73 0.93 4.58
CA ALA A 48 -0.49 1.27 3.90
C ALA A 48 -0.74 2.14 2.66
N LEU A 49 -1.77 1.80 1.88
CA LEU A 49 -2.17 2.61 0.72
C LEU A 49 -2.63 4.00 1.13
N LYS A 50 -3.40 4.08 2.22
CA LYS A 50 -3.84 5.37 2.75
C LYS A 50 -2.64 6.24 3.14
N SER A 51 -1.62 5.66 3.75
CA SER A 51 -0.40 6.38 4.11
C SER A 51 0.31 6.94 2.87
N VAL A 52 0.38 6.16 1.81
CA VAL A 52 0.95 6.62 0.53
C VAL A 52 0.13 7.78 -0.03
N ALA A 53 -1.19 7.66 0.01
CA ALA A 53 -2.08 8.72 -0.47
C ALA A 53 -1.84 10.02 0.29
N LEU A 54 -1.62 9.95 1.61
CA LEU A 54 -1.35 11.14 2.43
C LEU A 54 -0.01 11.79 2.07
N ILE A 55 1.01 10.98 1.77
CA ILE A 55 2.30 11.52 1.31
C ILE A 55 2.13 12.28 -0.01
N LEU A 56 1.40 11.69 -0.96
CA LEU A 56 1.16 12.30 -2.25
C LEU A 56 0.35 13.59 -2.12
N LEU A 57 -0.67 13.56 -1.27
CA LEU A 57 -1.50 14.73 -1.02
C LEU A 57 -0.69 15.85 -0.38
N ASP A 58 0.13 15.53 0.60
CA ASP A 58 0.98 16.51 1.27
C ASP A 58 1.95 17.16 0.27
N ASP A 59 2.62 16.36 -0.55
CA ASP A 59 3.53 16.86 -1.56
C ASP A 59 2.80 17.75 -2.57
N HIS A 60 1.60 17.36 -2.98
CA HIS A 60 0.78 18.12 -3.92
C HIS A 60 0.41 19.49 -3.33
N LEU A 61 0.02 19.54 -2.07
CA LEU A 61 -0.41 20.78 -1.41
C LEU A 61 0.74 21.71 -1.13
N ASN A 62 1.95 21.20 -0.97
CA ASN A 62 3.14 22.00 -0.65
C ASN A 62 3.99 22.36 -1.86
N HIS A 63 3.54 22.05 -3.03
CA HIS A 63 4.18 22.40 -4.29
C HIS A 63 3.18 23.02 -5.24
#